data_9e11ff20739df370959ba7dbfe681698
#
_entry.id   9e11ff20739df370959ba7dbfe681698
#
_cell.length_a   1.000
_cell.length_b   1.000
_cell.length_c   1.000
_cell.angle_alpha   90.00
_cell.angle_beta   90.00
_cell.angle_gamma   90.00
#
_symmetry.space_group_name_H-M   'P 1'
#
loop_
_entity.id
_entity.type
_entity.pdbx_description
1 polymer ?
#
loop_
_entity_poly.entity_id
_entity_poly.type
_entity_poly.pdbx_seq_one_letter_code
_entity_poly.pdbx_strand_id
1 'polypeptide(L)'
;MSMLKTALAGVVLCTSVAASAHPALLSSSPASGAQGAAPAVIELRFSENLLTQFSGAKLTMTDMPGMPNSPMPVKASVAASADPKVMLIKPASTLTAGTYRVDWRAVSSDTHPILGNVVFSVQP
;
A
#
# COMPACT_ATOMS: atom_id res chain seq x y z
N MET A 1 32.03 59.89 5.93
CA MET A 1 32.33 58.45 5.98
C MET A 1 31.02 57.70 6.08
N SER A 2 30.57 57.25 4.98
CA SER A 2 29.34 56.45 4.96
C SER A 2 29.70 55.01 5.30
N MET A 3 29.27 54.56 6.41
CA MET A 3 29.30 53.16 6.76
C MET A 3 28.14 52.46 6.05
N LEU A 4 28.44 51.79 4.97
CA LEU A 4 27.47 50.93 4.34
C LEU A 4 27.25 49.74 5.26
N LYS A 5 26.24 49.81 6.05
CA LYS A 5 25.75 48.63 6.75
C LYS A 5 24.86 47.89 5.79
N THR A 6 25.44 47.00 5.07
CA THR A 6 24.66 46.03 4.34
C THR A 6 24.04 45.11 5.38
N ALA A 7 22.81 45.39 5.74
CA ALA A 7 22.01 44.43 6.45
C ALA A 7 21.74 43.30 5.44
N LEU A 8 22.51 42.23 5.52
CA LEU A 8 22.18 41.01 4.85
C LEU A 8 20.94 40.45 5.56
N ALA A 9 19.79 40.82 5.06
CA ALA A 9 18.58 40.15 5.44
C ALA A 9 18.71 38.74 4.86
N GLY A 10 19.16 37.83 5.70
CA GLY A 10 19.10 36.42 5.37
C GLY A 10 17.65 36.04 5.17
N VAL A 11 17.25 35.90 3.93
CA VAL A 11 15.99 35.24 3.62
C VAL A 11 16.18 33.80 4.03
N VAL A 12 15.75 33.47 5.23
CA VAL A 12 15.57 32.09 5.62
C VAL A 12 14.38 31.59 4.79
N LEU A 13 14.69 30.98 3.66
CA LEU A 13 13.72 30.19 2.96
C LEU A 13 13.40 28.99 3.86
N CYS A 14 12.40 29.16 4.72
CA CYS A 14 11.75 28.02 5.31
C CYS A 14 11.02 27.28 4.19
N THR A 15 11.75 26.41 3.48
CA THR A 15 11.08 25.36 2.74
C THR A 15 10.45 24.48 3.78
N SER A 16 9.20 24.76 4.12
CA SER A 16 8.38 23.79 4.81
C SER A 16 8.21 22.63 3.85
N VAL A 17 9.05 21.62 4.01
CA VAL A 17 8.74 20.30 3.47
C VAL A 17 7.48 19.90 4.22
N ALA A 18 6.33 20.04 3.58
CA ALA A 18 5.11 19.47 4.10
C ALA A 18 5.38 17.97 4.22
N ALA A 19 5.65 17.54 5.45
CA ALA A 19 5.75 16.13 5.74
C ALA A 19 4.37 15.54 5.41
N SER A 20 4.25 14.94 4.23
CA SER A 20 3.02 14.25 3.85
C SER A 20 2.86 13.07 4.79
N ALA A 21 1.83 13.10 5.64
CA ALA A 21 1.44 11.97 6.47
C ALA A 21 0.52 11.00 5.73
N HIS A 22 0.29 11.22 4.42
CA HIS A 22 -0.45 10.29 3.58
C HIS A 22 0.40 9.07 3.28
N PRO A 23 -0.06 7.86 3.62
CA PRO A 23 0.68 6.65 3.30
C PRO A 23 0.67 6.41 1.78
N ALA A 24 1.86 6.23 1.21
CA ALA A 24 2.02 5.81 -0.18
C ALA A 24 2.48 4.36 -0.20
N LEU A 25 1.93 3.57 -1.12
CA LEU A 25 2.41 2.21 -1.34
C LEU A 25 3.79 2.27 -2.01
N LEU A 26 4.82 1.76 -1.33
CA LEU A 26 6.19 1.74 -1.84
C LEU A 26 6.50 0.46 -2.59
N SER A 27 5.98 -0.67 -2.11
CA SER A 27 6.21 -1.98 -2.72
C SER A 27 5.16 -2.97 -2.27
N SER A 28 5.00 -4.03 -3.03
CA SER A 28 4.15 -5.16 -2.68
C SER A 28 4.81 -6.48 -3.06
N SER A 29 4.45 -7.54 -2.37
CA SER A 29 4.84 -8.91 -2.70
C SER A 29 3.59 -9.81 -2.61
N PRO A 30 3.07 -10.35 -3.70
CA PRO A 30 3.55 -10.20 -5.08
C PRO A 30 3.52 -8.75 -5.58
N ALA A 31 4.45 -8.40 -6.46
CA ALA A 31 4.45 -7.09 -7.08
C ALA A 31 3.27 -6.93 -8.04
N SER A 32 2.85 -5.71 -8.30
CA SER A 32 1.77 -5.44 -9.26
C SER A 32 2.15 -5.95 -10.64
N GLY A 33 1.27 -6.75 -11.23
CA GLY A 33 1.50 -7.41 -12.52
C GLY A 33 2.31 -8.71 -12.43
N ALA A 34 2.74 -9.13 -11.26
CA ALA A 34 3.50 -10.38 -11.10
C ALA A 34 2.67 -11.61 -11.47
N GLN A 35 3.34 -12.62 -12.00
CA GLN A 35 2.78 -13.92 -12.32
C GLN A 35 3.68 -14.99 -11.70
N GLY A 36 3.11 -15.95 -11.02
CA GLY A 36 3.90 -17.00 -10.40
C GLY A 36 3.12 -17.90 -9.46
N ALA A 37 3.82 -18.48 -8.51
CA ALA A 37 3.24 -19.39 -7.53
C ALA A 37 2.29 -18.65 -6.58
N ALA A 38 1.35 -19.38 -5.98
CA ALA A 38 0.42 -18.83 -5.00
C ALA A 38 1.18 -18.30 -3.77
N PRO A 39 1.03 -17.01 -3.43
CA PRO A 39 1.62 -16.48 -2.22
C PRO A 39 0.86 -17.00 -0.99
N ALA A 40 1.60 -17.39 0.04
CA ALA A 40 1.01 -17.71 1.35
C ALA A 40 0.60 -16.44 2.11
N VAL A 41 1.31 -15.35 1.86
CA VAL A 41 1.07 -14.05 2.45
C VAL A 41 1.31 -12.98 1.39
N ILE A 42 0.43 -12.01 1.35
CA ILE A 42 0.59 -10.81 0.52
C ILE A 42 1.08 -9.70 1.44
N GLU A 43 2.14 -9.03 1.04
CA GLU A 43 2.77 -7.99 1.84
C GLU A 43 2.68 -6.65 1.11
N LEU A 44 2.15 -5.64 1.77
CA LEU A 44 2.10 -4.27 1.28
C LEU A 44 2.94 -3.38 2.18
N ARG A 45 3.90 -2.68 1.61
CA ARG A 45 4.79 -1.78 2.34
C ARG A 45 4.48 -0.34 1.99
N PHE A 46 4.23 0.47 3.02
CA PHE A 46 3.86 1.87 2.89
C PHE A 46 4.96 2.81 3.40
N SER A 47 4.84 4.08 3.05
CA SER A 47 5.78 5.12 3.45
C SER A 47 5.60 5.58 4.90
N GLU A 48 4.44 5.32 5.50
CA GLU A 48 4.05 5.79 6.82
C GLU A 48 3.58 4.64 7.71
N ASN A 49 3.66 4.84 9.02
CA ASN A 49 3.07 3.90 9.98
C ASN A 49 1.56 3.86 9.81
N LEU A 50 1.00 2.68 9.75
CA LEU A 50 -0.43 2.48 9.57
C LEU A 50 -1.16 2.42 10.91
N LEU A 51 -2.34 3.02 10.94
CA LEU A 51 -3.33 2.79 11.99
C LEU A 51 -4.08 1.52 11.64
N THR A 52 -3.74 0.41 12.26
CA THR A 52 -4.24 -0.92 11.89
C THR A 52 -5.75 -1.04 12.02
N GLN A 53 -6.35 -0.38 13.00
CA GLN A 53 -7.79 -0.42 13.22
C GLN A 53 -8.61 0.28 12.13
N PHE A 54 -7.98 1.14 11.31
CA PHE A 54 -8.63 1.88 10.22
C PHE A 54 -8.14 1.47 8.84
N SER A 55 -7.10 0.66 8.79
CA SER A 55 -6.49 0.16 7.56
C SER A 55 -6.96 -1.27 7.29
N GLY A 56 -7.01 -1.65 6.03
CA GLY A 56 -7.45 -2.98 5.67
C GLY A 56 -7.30 -3.26 4.18
N ALA A 57 -7.76 -4.43 3.79
CA ALA A 57 -7.73 -4.85 2.40
C ALA A 57 -8.80 -5.90 2.13
N LYS A 58 -9.19 -5.99 0.86
CA LYS A 58 -10.07 -7.03 0.33
C LYS A 58 -9.38 -7.72 -0.81
N LEU A 59 -9.46 -9.04 -0.82
CA LEU A 59 -8.92 -9.88 -1.88
C LEU A 59 -10.07 -10.36 -2.75
N THR A 60 -9.93 -10.19 -4.06
CA THR A 60 -10.93 -10.62 -5.03
C THR A 60 -10.22 -11.39 -6.13
N MET A 61 -10.74 -12.57 -6.49
CA MET A 61 -10.36 -13.24 -7.72
C MET A 61 -11.15 -12.60 -8.85
N THR A 62 -10.47 -11.93 -9.77
CA THR A 62 -11.13 -11.23 -10.88
C THR A 62 -11.32 -12.09 -12.11
N ASP A 63 -10.39 -13.00 -12.34
CA ASP A 63 -10.45 -13.93 -13.47
C ASP A 63 -10.00 -15.32 -13.03
N MET A 64 -10.72 -16.32 -13.50
CA MET A 64 -10.43 -17.72 -13.32
C MET A 64 -10.23 -18.37 -14.70
N PRO A 65 -9.29 -19.31 -14.87
CA PRO A 65 -9.17 -20.03 -16.14
C PRO A 65 -10.51 -20.63 -16.58
N GLY A 66 -10.95 -20.31 -17.80
CA GLY A 66 -12.24 -20.73 -18.35
C GLY A 66 -13.45 -19.93 -17.90
N MET A 67 -13.31 -18.99 -16.99
CA MET A 67 -14.39 -18.13 -16.49
C MET A 67 -13.93 -16.69 -16.34
N PRO A 68 -13.64 -15.97 -17.43
CA PRO A 68 -13.24 -14.58 -17.35
C PRO A 68 -14.42 -13.70 -16.88
N ASN A 69 -14.11 -12.58 -16.22
CA ASN A 69 -15.09 -11.60 -15.75
C ASN A 69 -16.09 -12.15 -14.71
N SER A 70 -15.65 -13.08 -13.87
CA SER A 70 -16.46 -13.63 -12.78
C SER A 70 -15.81 -13.28 -11.44
N PRO A 71 -15.90 -12.04 -10.97
CA PRO A 71 -15.27 -11.64 -9.72
C PRO A 71 -15.85 -12.41 -8.54
N MET A 72 -14.98 -12.93 -7.69
CA MET A 72 -15.36 -13.69 -6.50
C MET A 72 -14.57 -13.17 -5.29
N PRO A 73 -15.24 -12.82 -4.19
CA PRO A 73 -14.53 -12.50 -2.96
C PRO A 73 -13.71 -13.70 -2.49
N VAL A 74 -12.49 -13.44 -2.05
CA VAL A 74 -11.61 -14.46 -1.50
C VAL A 74 -11.41 -14.17 -0.02
N LYS A 75 -11.71 -15.16 0.80
CA LYS A 75 -11.56 -15.02 2.26
C LYS A 75 -10.09 -14.85 2.61
N ALA A 76 -9.79 -13.77 3.33
CA ALA A 76 -8.45 -13.46 3.80
C ALA A 76 -8.53 -12.65 5.09
N SER A 77 -7.48 -12.69 5.86
CA SER A 77 -7.33 -11.86 7.06
C SER A 77 -6.25 -10.82 6.85
N VAL A 78 -6.42 -9.66 7.47
CA VAL A 78 -5.41 -8.61 7.49
C VAL A 78 -4.77 -8.61 8.86
N ALA A 79 -3.45 -8.66 8.91
CA ALA A 79 -2.68 -8.68 10.13
C ALA A 79 -1.65 -7.54 10.14
N ALA A 80 -1.38 -7.01 11.33
CA ALA A 80 -0.27 -6.11 11.54
C ALA A 80 1.04 -6.90 11.49
N SER A 81 2.08 -6.27 10.96
CA SER A 81 3.44 -6.75 11.00
C SER A 81 4.18 -6.16 12.21
N ALA A 82 5.34 -6.72 12.54
CA ALA A 82 6.27 -6.10 13.48
C ALA A 82 6.72 -4.71 12.98
N ASP A 83 6.74 -4.49 11.67
CA ASP A 83 6.95 -3.19 11.06
C ASP A 83 5.59 -2.50 10.87
N PRO A 84 5.35 -1.35 11.54
CA PRO A 84 4.05 -0.66 11.43
C PRO A 84 3.76 -0.09 10.05
N LYS A 85 4.73 -0.08 9.14
CA LYS A 85 4.56 0.36 7.75
C LYS A 85 4.12 -0.77 6.83
N VAL A 86 3.97 -1.98 7.33
CA VAL A 86 3.68 -3.17 6.54
C VAL A 86 2.32 -3.74 6.91
N MET A 87 1.51 -3.97 5.89
CA MET A 87 0.23 -4.69 6.00
C MET A 87 0.41 -6.09 5.45
N LEU A 88 -0.01 -7.09 6.21
CA LEU A 88 0.01 -8.49 5.78
C LEU A 88 -1.41 -8.95 5.49
N ILE A 89 -1.60 -9.58 4.34
CA ILE A 89 -2.87 -10.15 3.94
C ILE A 89 -2.67 -11.65 3.78
N LYS A 90 -3.39 -12.42 4.58
CA LYS A 90 -3.25 -13.88 4.63
C LYS A 90 -4.51 -14.52 4.05
N PRO A 91 -4.43 -15.12 2.84
CA PRO A 91 -5.54 -15.91 2.33
C PRO A 91 -5.89 -17.05 3.30
N ALA A 92 -7.18 -17.32 3.46
CA ALA A 92 -7.64 -18.38 4.35
C ALA A 92 -7.32 -19.77 3.82
N SER A 93 -7.15 -19.91 2.51
CA SER A 93 -6.79 -21.15 1.82
C SER A 93 -5.78 -20.83 0.73
N THR A 94 -5.05 -21.84 0.26
CA THR A 94 -4.13 -21.70 -0.87
C THR A 94 -4.86 -21.15 -2.08
N LEU A 95 -4.33 -20.08 -2.65
CA LEU A 95 -4.91 -19.46 -3.84
C LEU A 95 -4.77 -20.38 -5.04
N THR A 96 -5.85 -20.53 -5.79
CA THR A 96 -5.86 -21.29 -7.02
C THR A 96 -5.43 -20.44 -8.21
N ALA A 97 -5.13 -21.07 -9.34
CA ALA A 97 -4.76 -20.36 -10.57
C ALA A 97 -5.81 -19.34 -10.96
N GLY A 98 -5.39 -18.13 -11.30
CA GLY A 98 -6.27 -17.05 -11.68
C GLY A 98 -5.64 -15.69 -11.42
N THR A 99 -6.40 -14.65 -11.69
CA THR A 99 -5.99 -13.27 -11.45
C THR A 99 -6.67 -12.73 -10.20
N TYR A 100 -5.91 -12.04 -9.37
CA TYR A 100 -6.37 -11.53 -8.10
C TYR A 100 -6.13 -10.03 -8.01
N ARG A 101 -7.05 -9.33 -7.35
CA ARG A 101 -6.89 -7.93 -7.01
C ARG A 101 -6.98 -7.75 -5.50
N VAL A 102 -6.02 -7.04 -4.95
CA VAL A 102 -6.03 -6.58 -3.56
C VAL A 102 -6.46 -5.13 -3.57
N ASP A 103 -7.65 -4.84 -3.06
CA ASP A 103 -8.09 -3.48 -2.83
C ASP A 103 -7.72 -3.11 -1.40
N TRP A 104 -6.83 -2.15 -1.24
CA TRP A 104 -6.33 -1.77 0.07
C TRP A 104 -6.78 -0.37 0.47
N ARG A 105 -6.88 -0.18 1.76
CA ARG A 105 -7.15 1.09 2.42
C ARG A 105 -6.08 1.30 3.47
N ALA A 106 -5.34 2.37 3.38
CA ALA A 106 -4.28 2.72 4.31
C ALA A 106 -4.60 4.05 4.99
N VAL A 107 -4.54 4.06 6.31
CA VAL A 107 -4.76 5.23 7.13
C VAL A 107 -3.57 5.39 8.06
N SER A 108 -2.98 6.58 8.08
CA SER A 108 -1.88 6.93 8.96
C SER A 108 -2.28 8.04 9.94
N SER A 109 -1.31 8.66 10.59
CA SER A 109 -1.57 9.64 11.65
C SER A 109 -2.40 10.85 11.23
N ASP A 110 -2.48 11.17 9.93
CA ASP A 110 -3.32 12.25 9.43
C ASP A 110 -4.80 11.88 9.32
N THR A 111 -5.14 10.62 9.57
CA THR A 111 -6.50 10.03 9.55
C THR A 111 -7.22 10.05 8.20
N HIS A 112 -6.59 10.49 7.12
CA HIS A 112 -7.16 10.45 5.79
C HIS A 112 -6.91 9.10 5.13
N PRO A 113 -7.96 8.38 4.69
CA PRO A 113 -7.77 7.11 4.01
C PRO A 113 -7.22 7.33 2.60
N ILE A 114 -6.23 6.52 2.25
CA ILE A 114 -5.73 6.40 0.89
C ILE A 114 -6.12 5.02 0.40
N LEU A 115 -6.66 4.96 -0.80
CA LEU A 115 -7.13 3.74 -1.43
C LEU A 115 -6.28 3.41 -2.64
N GLY A 116 -6.09 2.13 -2.87
CA GLY A 116 -5.39 1.66 -4.06
C GLY A 116 -5.59 0.18 -4.26
N ASN A 117 -4.94 -0.37 -5.27
CA ASN A 117 -5.01 -1.80 -5.52
C ASN A 117 -3.69 -2.34 -6.08
N VAL A 118 -3.54 -3.65 -5.94
CA VAL A 118 -2.46 -4.44 -6.54
C VAL A 118 -3.11 -5.60 -7.25
N VAL A 119 -2.68 -5.89 -8.46
CA VAL A 119 -3.17 -7.02 -9.26
C VAL A 119 -2.02 -7.97 -9.53
N PHE A 120 -2.23 -9.25 -9.29
CA PHE A 120 -1.26 -10.31 -9.57
C PHE A 120 -1.97 -11.56 -10.08
N SER A 121 -1.23 -12.47 -10.67
CA SER A 121 -1.76 -13.72 -11.19
C SER A 121 -1.05 -14.92 -10.57
N VAL A 122 -1.82 -15.94 -10.25
CA VAL A 122 -1.32 -17.24 -9.81
C VAL A 122 -1.37 -18.17 -11.01
N GLN A 123 -0.23 -18.76 -11.33
CA GLN A 123 -0.10 -19.72 -12.43
C GLN A 123 -0.55 -21.11 -12.00
N PRO A 124 -1.06 -21.90 -12.95
CA PRO A 124 -1.45 -23.28 -12.67
C PRO A 124 -0.29 -24.12 -12.14
#